data_14ca41a801a175374f7c02aef09d44c2
#
_entry.id   14ca41a801a175374f7c02aef09d44c2
#
_cell.length_a   1.000
_cell.length_b   1.000
_cell.length_c   1.000
_cell.angle_alpha   90.00
_cell.angle_beta   90.00
_cell.angle_gamma   90.00
#
_symmetry.space_group_name_H-M   'P 1'
#
loop_
_entity.id
_entity.type
_entity.pdbx_description
1 polymer ?
#
loop_
_entity_poly.entity_id
_entity_poly.type
_entity_poly.pdbx_seq_one_letter_code
_entity_poly.pdbx_strand_id
1 'polypeptide(L)'
;MPSRRAVLAGTPLLAMPRLARAQDAFPTRPVTIVVPFPPGGGTDVLARILAQHFAEAWRLPVIVENRGGGAGRIGMQQVQRAQPDGHTLMVTSTGGMMGLAGIERAFSVREHLTPITLVAAPAYVVAMHPGVGARNVAELITLARARPGHFTFGSSGIGAASHLAAELFASMAGIEMLHVPYRGTGPALGDLIAGRIHLMFAPPQTVAAAVAGGQVVNLAVTSEHATPLLPGLRTVAETGLPGYSAVGWFALFAPRNVPSAIIERIATDAARALNLPETRARLAALGAEPEPMRPDAFAAYVDADIAKWQRVVRDRNITLE
;
A
#
# COMPACT_ATOMS: atom_id res chain seq x y z
N MET A 1 -0.82 77.58 53.87
CA MET A 1 -1.72 76.54 53.20
C MET A 1 -0.84 75.64 52.39
N PRO A 2 -0.73 74.33 52.72
CA PRO A 2 0.22 73.46 52.10
C PRO A 2 -0.41 72.78 50.85
N SER A 3 0.39 72.67 49.75
CA SER A 3 0.10 72.05 48.49
C SER A 3 0.13 70.52 48.60
N ARG A 4 -0.93 69.87 48.15
CA ARG A 4 -1.01 68.40 48.04
C ARG A 4 -0.25 67.94 46.77
N ARG A 5 0.90 67.30 46.93
CA ARG A 5 1.57 66.55 45.92
C ARG A 5 0.88 65.20 45.78
N ALA A 6 0.28 64.93 44.61
CA ALA A 6 -0.22 63.62 44.23
C ALA A 6 0.97 62.72 43.85
N VAL A 7 1.16 61.64 44.60
CA VAL A 7 2.13 60.57 44.29
C VAL A 7 1.40 59.60 43.35
N LEU A 8 1.76 59.62 42.07
CA LEU A 8 1.37 58.58 41.12
C LEU A 8 2.20 57.31 41.38
N ALA A 9 1.57 56.33 42.02
CA ALA A 9 2.14 55.00 42.19
C ALA A 9 2.05 54.28 40.84
N GLY A 10 3.17 54.20 40.09
CA GLY A 10 3.29 53.38 38.91
C GLY A 10 3.32 51.89 39.31
N THR A 11 2.27 51.14 38.96
CA THR A 11 2.23 49.70 39.11
C THR A 11 3.17 49.06 38.05
N PRO A 12 4.20 48.28 38.46
CA PRO A 12 5.00 47.56 37.46
C PRO A 12 4.13 46.48 36.82
N LEU A 13 3.88 46.58 35.48
CA LEU A 13 3.35 45.52 34.69
C LEU A 13 4.39 44.39 34.68
N LEU A 14 4.19 43.37 35.52
CA LEU A 14 4.89 42.11 35.43
C LEU A 14 4.61 41.50 34.07
N ALA A 15 5.56 41.66 33.12
CA ALA A 15 5.60 40.92 31.87
C ALA A 15 5.76 39.44 32.24
N MET A 16 4.64 38.70 32.31
CA MET A 16 4.68 37.23 32.37
C MET A 16 5.44 36.76 31.12
N PRO A 17 6.55 36.02 31.29
CA PRO A 17 7.14 35.36 30.12
C PRO A 17 6.04 34.49 29.53
N ARG A 18 5.64 34.76 28.29
CA ARG A 18 4.96 33.77 27.48
C ARG A 18 5.89 32.57 27.45
N LEU A 19 5.57 31.55 28.26
CA LEU A 19 6.06 30.21 28.05
C LEU A 19 5.68 29.88 26.60
N ALA A 20 6.62 30.17 25.68
CA ALA A 20 6.60 29.54 24.39
C ALA A 20 6.53 28.05 24.73
N ARG A 21 5.33 27.45 24.59
CA ARG A 21 5.23 26.01 24.55
C ARG A 21 6.25 25.61 23.51
N ALA A 22 7.39 25.10 23.96
CA ALA A 22 8.25 24.32 23.12
C ALA A 22 7.28 23.30 22.52
N GLN A 23 7.03 23.39 21.20
CA GLN A 23 6.36 22.31 20.48
C GLN A 23 7.21 21.11 20.81
N ASP A 24 6.69 20.26 21.68
CA ASP A 24 7.42 19.11 22.18
C ASP A 24 8.01 18.41 20.99
N ALA A 25 9.35 18.32 20.98
CA ALA A 25 10.07 17.81 19.83
C ALA A 25 9.65 16.34 19.64
N PHE A 26 8.70 16.11 18.74
CA PHE A 26 8.27 14.75 18.39
C PHE A 26 9.48 13.94 17.86
N PRO A 27 9.61 12.65 18.26
CA PRO A 27 8.91 11.95 19.32
C PRO A 27 9.52 12.20 20.70
N THR A 28 8.71 12.11 21.76
CA THR A 28 9.13 12.29 23.17
C THR A 28 9.22 10.97 23.96
N ARG A 29 8.72 9.88 23.40
CA ARG A 29 8.66 8.53 23.98
C ARG A 29 8.70 7.48 22.86
N PRO A 30 8.86 6.19 23.17
CA PRO A 30 8.84 5.13 22.16
C PRO A 30 7.63 5.20 21.24
N VAL A 31 7.86 4.92 19.95
CA VAL A 31 6.82 4.88 18.90
C VAL A 31 6.48 3.43 18.59
N THR A 32 5.21 3.14 18.39
CA THR A 32 4.74 1.81 17.97
C THR A 32 4.24 1.87 16.52
N ILE A 33 4.71 0.96 15.67
CA ILE A 33 4.18 0.73 14.34
C ILE A 33 3.34 -0.54 14.37
N VAL A 34 2.03 -0.41 14.26
CA VAL A 34 1.09 -1.52 14.19
C VAL A 34 1.08 -2.08 12.77
N VAL A 35 1.22 -3.40 12.64
CA VAL A 35 1.07 -4.14 11.40
C VAL A 35 -0.16 -5.05 11.54
N PRO A 36 -1.23 -4.85 10.73
CA PRO A 36 -2.49 -5.60 10.90
C PRO A 36 -2.45 -7.01 10.27
N PHE A 37 -1.27 -7.62 10.21
CA PHE A 37 -1.01 -8.94 9.65
C PHE A 37 -0.03 -9.74 10.50
N PRO A 38 0.01 -11.08 10.31
CA PRO A 38 1.05 -11.93 10.92
C PRO A 38 2.46 -11.47 10.54
N PRO A 39 3.45 -11.76 11.39
CA PRO A 39 4.85 -11.44 11.10
C PRO A 39 5.39 -12.21 9.89
N GLY A 40 6.43 -11.64 9.23
CA GLY A 40 7.13 -12.25 8.10
C GLY A 40 6.59 -11.92 6.73
N GLY A 41 5.40 -11.29 6.63
CA GLY A 41 4.88 -10.78 5.35
C GLY A 41 5.51 -9.46 4.91
N GLY A 42 5.29 -9.06 3.64
CA GLY A 42 5.85 -7.82 3.08
C GLY A 42 5.57 -6.57 3.93
N THR A 43 4.37 -6.45 4.48
CA THR A 43 3.99 -5.33 5.37
C THR A 43 4.85 -5.30 6.63
N ASP A 44 5.12 -6.46 7.25
CA ASP A 44 5.96 -6.58 8.44
C ASP A 44 7.41 -6.23 8.15
N VAL A 45 7.95 -6.74 7.04
CA VAL A 45 9.32 -6.42 6.60
C VAL A 45 9.50 -4.92 6.39
N LEU A 46 8.56 -4.26 5.71
CA LEU A 46 8.60 -2.81 5.47
C LEU A 46 8.45 -2.00 6.75
N ALA A 47 7.57 -2.42 7.66
CA ALA A 47 7.42 -1.78 8.96
C ALA A 47 8.73 -1.85 9.77
N ARG A 48 9.45 -2.99 9.74
CA ARG A 48 10.74 -3.15 10.42
C ARG A 48 11.86 -2.32 9.79
N ILE A 49 11.87 -2.18 8.46
CA ILE A 49 12.81 -1.29 7.77
C ILE A 49 12.59 0.16 8.26
N LEU A 50 11.35 0.65 8.25
CA LEU A 50 11.03 1.98 8.73
C LEU A 50 11.34 2.14 10.22
N ALA A 51 10.99 1.14 11.05
CA ALA A 51 11.24 1.18 12.49
C ALA A 51 12.73 1.30 12.81
N GLN A 52 13.60 0.58 12.11
CA GLN A 52 15.05 0.67 12.27
C GLN A 52 15.53 2.11 12.00
N HIS A 53 15.18 2.67 10.84
CA HIS A 53 15.64 4.01 10.46
C HIS A 53 15.03 5.11 11.36
N PHE A 54 13.77 4.97 11.76
CA PHE A 54 13.17 5.91 12.70
C PHE A 54 13.84 5.85 14.07
N ALA A 55 14.17 4.65 14.57
CA ALA A 55 14.86 4.51 15.85
C ALA A 55 16.24 5.20 15.83
N GLU A 56 16.99 5.06 14.74
CA GLU A 56 18.28 5.73 14.53
C GLU A 56 18.12 7.26 14.45
N ALA A 57 17.16 7.75 13.64
CA ALA A 57 16.92 9.17 13.42
C ALA A 57 16.39 9.88 14.66
N TRP A 58 15.49 9.23 15.39
CA TRP A 58 14.82 9.82 16.56
C TRP A 58 15.53 9.54 17.88
N ARG A 59 16.48 8.60 17.89
CA ARG A 59 17.21 8.15 19.11
C ARG A 59 16.26 7.65 20.21
N LEU A 60 15.15 7.06 19.80
CA LEU A 60 14.13 6.47 20.66
C LEU A 60 13.71 5.12 20.09
N PRO A 61 13.30 4.16 20.92
CA PRO A 61 12.82 2.87 20.45
C PRO A 61 11.59 3.02 19.53
N VAL A 62 11.61 2.30 18.40
CA VAL A 62 10.45 2.13 17.53
C VAL A 62 10.13 0.64 17.44
N ILE A 63 8.94 0.28 17.89
CA ILE A 63 8.52 -1.11 18.09
C ILE A 63 7.52 -1.48 17.01
N VAL A 64 7.73 -2.62 16.34
CA VAL A 64 6.75 -3.19 15.42
C VAL A 64 5.87 -4.18 16.15
N GLU A 65 4.56 -3.95 16.12
CA GLU A 65 3.55 -4.79 16.77
C GLU A 65 2.61 -5.41 15.72
N ASN A 66 2.66 -6.74 15.58
CA ASN A 66 1.77 -7.46 14.67
C ASN A 66 0.42 -7.73 15.34
N ARG A 67 -0.66 -7.18 14.78
CA ARG A 67 -2.04 -7.30 15.27
C ARG A 67 -2.96 -7.80 14.17
N GLY A 68 -2.76 -9.05 13.77
CA GLY A 68 -3.58 -9.70 12.75
C GLY A 68 -4.98 -10.04 13.24
N GLY A 69 -5.87 -10.34 12.29
CA GLY A 69 -7.23 -10.80 12.50
C GLY A 69 -8.31 -9.91 11.90
N GLY A 70 -9.43 -10.50 11.47
CA GLY A 70 -10.56 -9.81 10.85
C GLY A 70 -10.19 -9.01 9.61
N ALA A 71 -9.39 -9.60 8.72
CA ALA A 71 -8.85 -8.92 7.51
C ALA A 71 -8.08 -7.61 7.82
N GLY A 72 -7.44 -7.53 8.99
CA GLY A 72 -6.70 -6.33 9.43
C GLY A 72 -7.48 -5.39 10.36
N ARG A 73 -8.77 -5.67 10.59
CA ARG A 73 -9.65 -4.80 11.40
C ARG A 73 -9.17 -4.63 12.83
N ILE A 74 -8.62 -5.70 13.45
CA ILE A 74 -8.15 -5.64 14.84
C ILE A 74 -7.02 -4.60 14.98
N GLY A 75 -6.00 -4.68 14.13
CA GLY A 75 -4.89 -3.71 14.13
C GLY A 75 -5.34 -2.30 13.80
N MET A 76 -6.26 -2.12 12.84
CA MET A 76 -6.79 -0.81 12.52
C MET A 76 -7.55 -0.20 13.70
N GLN A 77 -8.44 -0.93 14.36
CA GLN A 77 -9.18 -0.45 15.52
C GLN A 77 -8.25 -0.03 16.67
N GLN A 78 -7.11 -0.73 16.86
CA GLN A 78 -6.10 -0.30 17.82
C GLN A 78 -5.56 1.08 17.46
N VAL A 79 -5.21 1.31 16.20
CA VAL A 79 -4.68 2.60 15.75
C VAL A 79 -5.74 3.70 15.82
N GLN A 80 -6.97 3.43 15.43
CA GLN A 80 -8.08 4.39 15.51
C GLN A 80 -8.34 4.91 16.93
N ARG A 81 -8.14 4.05 17.94
CA ARG A 81 -8.34 4.38 19.37
C ARG A 81 -7.10 4.99 20.02
N ALA A 82 -5.96 5.01 19.34
CA ALA A 82 -4.73 5.57 19.87
C ALA A 82 -4.80 7.09 19.97
N GLN A 83 -3.96 7.67 20.86
CA GLN A 83 -3.84 9.11 21.00
C GLN A 83 -3.31 9.72 19.69
N PRO A 84 -3.85 10.85 19.23
CA PRO A 84 -3.43 11.48 17.98
C PRO A 84 -2.16 12.34 18.18
N ASP A 85 -1.12 11.75 18.73
CA ASP A 85 0.14 12.40 19.08
C ASP A 85 1.36 11.90 18.27
N GLY A 86 1.11 11.01 17.27
CA GLY A 86 2.14 10.46 16.40
C GLY A 86 2.90 9.26 16.96
N HIS A 87 2.71 8.87 18.22
CA HIS A 87 3.46 7.75 18.83
C HIS A 87 2.86 6.37 18.52
N THR A 88 1.72 6.31 17.83
CA THR A 88 1.17 5.09 17.26
C THR A 88 0.97 5.30 15.76
N LEU A 89 1.58 4.44 14.96
CA LEU A 89 1.52 4.48 13.51
C LEU A 89 1.01 3.14 13.00
N MET A 90 0.65 3.05 11.72
CA MET A 90 0.28 1.79 11.07
C MET A 90 0.96 1.66 9.71
N VAL A 91 1.57 0.51 9.45
CA VAL A 91 1.94 0.11 8.09
C VAL A 91 0.95 -0.95 7.62
N THR A 92 0.30 -0.70 6.49
CA THR A 92 -0.66 -1.63 5.89
C THR A 92 -0.52 -1.67 4.36
N SER A 93 -1.35 -2.47 3.71
CA SER A 93 -1.32 -2.67 2.25
C SER A 93 -2.70 -2.44 1.63
N THR A 94 -2.74 -2.35 0.29
CA THR A 94 -3.98 -2.33 -0.51
C THR A 94 -4.95 -3.43 -0.06
N GLY A 95 -4.46 -4.68 0.05
CA GLY A 95 -5.30 -5.81 0.46
C GLY A 95 -5.91 -5.63 1.85
N GLY A 96 -5.16 -5.07 2.80
CA GLY A 96 -5.69 -4.76 4.13
C GLY A 96 -6.77 -3.68 4.11
N MET A 97 -6.55 -2.62 3.34
CA MET A 97 -7.56 -1.57 3.19
C MET A 97 -8.80 -2.06 2.44
N MET A 98 -8.63 -2.89 1.41
CA MET A 98 -9.76 -3.46 0.67
C MET A 98 -10.56 -4.47 1.50
N GLY A 99 -9.91 -5.27 2.35
CA GLY A 99 -10.61 -6.13 3.31
C GLY A 99 -11.51 -5.32 4.25
N LEU A 100 -11.07 -4.13 4.66
CA LEU A 100 -11.88 -3.21 5.47
C LEU A 100 -13.00 -2.54 4.65
N ALA A 101 -12.67 -2.07 3.46
CA ALA A 101 -13.63 -1.45 2.55
C ALA A 101 -14.72 -2.41 2.06
N GLY A 102 -14.43 -3.71 1.98
CA GLY A 102 -15.40 -4.75 1.63
C GLY A 102 -16.40 -5.05 2.74
N ILE A 103 -16.01 -4.82 4.01
CA ILE A 103 -16.89 -5.00 5.17
C ILE A 103 -17.78 -3.76 5.37
N GLU A 104 -17.27 -2.56 5.07
CA GLU A 104 -17.96 -1.29 5.22
C GLU A 104 -18.26 -0.70 3.84
N ARG A 105 -19.52 -0.74 3.40
CA ARG A 105 -19.96 -0.25 2.06
C ARG A 105 -19.59 1.20 1.76
N ALA A 106 -19.34 2.02 2.78
CA ALA A 106 -18.97 3.44 2.69
C ALA A 106 -17.64 3.73 3.38
N PHE A 107 -16.68 2.79 3.35
CA PHE A 107 -15.38 3.00 3.98
C PHE A 107 -14.61 4.15 3.35
N SER A 108 -14.22 5.10 4.17
CA SER A 108 -13.30 6.19 3.83
C SER A 108 -12.08 6.13 4.75
N VAL A 109 -10.88 6.08 4.16
CA VAL A 109 -9.64 6.09 4.94
C VAL A 109 -9.54 7.31 5.83
N ARG A 110 -9.91 8.48 5.31
CA ARG A 110 -9.80 9.76 6.04
C ARG A 110 -10.74 9.88 7.23
N GLU A 111 -11.81 9.10 7.28
CA GLU A 111 -12.69 9.06 8.44
C GLU A 111 -12.08 8.28 9.59
N HIS A 112 -11.11 7.44 9.30
CA HIS A 112 -10.52 6.51 10.25
C HIS A 112 -9.05 6.78 10.56
N LEU A 113 -8.27 7.24 9.57
CA LEU A 113 -6.83 7.39 9.64
C LEU A 113 -6.36 8.68 8.96
N THR A 114 -5.16 9.11 9.31
CA THR A 114 -4.41 10.15 8.59
C THR A 114 -3.37 9.49 7.70
N PRO A 115 -3.45 9.61 6.36
CA PRO A 115 -2.41 9.15 5.46
C PRO A 115 -1.10 9.93 5.67
N ILE A 116 0.04 9.22 5.73
CA ILE A 116 1.37 9.85 5.90
C ILE A 116 2.15 9.80 4.59
N THR A 117 2.41 8.59 4.08
CA THR A 117 3.17 8.43 2.84
C THR A 117 2.97 7.04 2.25
N LEU A 118 3.08 6.94 0.94
CA LEU A 118 3.31 5.69 0.26
C LEU A 118 4.73 5.19 0.61
N VAL A 119 4.85 3.91 0.92
CA VAL A 119 6.15 3.28 1.27
C VAL A 119 6.73 2.62 0.04
N ALA A 120 5.94 1.80 -0.62
CA ALA A 120 6.34 1.10 -1.84
C ALA A 120 5.10 0.66 -2.64
N ALA A 121 5.26 0.59 -3.96
CA ALA A 121 4.22 0.18 -4.90
C ALA A 121 4.70 -1.03 -5.73
N PRO A 122 4.52 -2.27 -5.22
CA PRO A 122 4.86 -3.45 -6.00
C PRO A 122 3.90 -3.61 -7.19
N ALA A 123 4.45 -3.65 -8.39
CA ALA A 123 3.72 -4.06 -9.58
C ALA A 123 3.60 -5.59 -9.64
N TYR A 124 2.52 -6.07 -10.24
CA TYR A 124 2.39 -7.47 -10.63
C TYR A 124 2.86 -7.66 -12.07
N VAL A 125 3.08 -8.91 -12.44
CA VAL A 125 3.19 -9.32 -13.84
C VAL A 125 1.97 -10.13 -14.21
N VAL A 126 1.55 -10.00 -15.46
CA VAL A 126 0.60 -10.93 -16.10
C VAL A 126 1.41 -12.14 -16.51
N ALA A 127 1.43 -13.14 -15.65
CA ALA A 127 2.11 -14.41 -15.90
C ALA A 127 1.16 -15.39 -16.59
N MET A 128 1.64 -16.07 -17.61
CA MET A 128 0.84 -16.88 -18.50
C MET A 128 1.51 -18.23 -18.77
N HIS A 129 0.70 -19.31 -18.83
CA HIS A 129 1.18 -20.59 -19.32
C HIS A 129 1.50 -20.48 -20.83
N PRO A 130 2.65 -20.99 -21.30
CA PRO A 130 3.05 -20.88 -22.72
C PRO A 130 2.00 -21.42 -23.72
N GLY A 131 1.24 -22.43 -23.34
CA GLY A 131 0.16 -23.02 -24.16
C GLY A 131 -1.01 -22.09 -24.51
N VAL A 132 -1.12 -20.92 -23.85
CA VAL A 132 -2.10 -19.88 -24.23
C VAL A 132 -1.76 -19.26 -25.59
N GLY A 133 -0.47 -19.10 -25.91
CA GLY A 133 0.02 -18.69 -27.20
C GLY A 133 -0.08 -17.19 -27.53
N ALA A 134 -0.46 -16.34 -26.58
CA ALA A 134 -0.45 -14.89 -26.77
C ALA A 134 0.97 -14.34 -26.61
N ARG A 135 1.35 -13.36 -27.44
CA ARG A 135 2.67 -12.69 -27.39
C ARG A 135 2.61 -11.31 -26.76
N ASN A 136 1.41 -10.76 -26.59
CA ASN A 136 1.15 -9.47 -25.97
C ASN A 136 -0.29 -9.43 -25.43
N VAL A 137 -0.63 -8.36 -24.71
CA VAL A 137 -1.94 -8.19 -24.09
C VAL A 137 -3.07 -8.11 -25.12
N ALA A 138 -2.86 -7.45 -26.27
CA ALA A 138 -3.89 -7.35 -27.31
C ALA A 138 -4.27 -8.71 -27.88
N GLU A 139 -3.28 -9.58 -28.10
CA GLU A 139 -3.51 -10.96 -28.53
C GLU A 139 -4.25 -11.78 -27.48
N LEU A 140 -3.86 -11.65 -26.21
CA LEU A 140 -4.57 -12.31 -25.10
C LEU A 140 -6.05 -11.89 -25.04
N ILE A 141 -6.33 -10.59 -25.16
CA ILE A 141 -7.70 -10.07 -25.17
C ILE A 141 -8.48 -10.64 -26.38
N THR A 142 -7.86 -10.70 -27.56
CA THR A 142 -8.47 -11.25 -28.78
C THR A 142 -8.83 -12.73 -28.57
N LEU A 143 -7.91 -13.53 -28.04
CA LEU A 143 -8.15 -14.95 -27.75
C LEU A 143 -9.26 -15.14 -26.71
N ALA A 144 -9.29 -14.30 -25.67
CA ALA A 144 -10.29 -14.37 -24.61
C ALA A 144 -11.70 -13.99 -25.12
N ARG A 145 -11.79 -12.97 -25.97
CA ARG A 145 -13.07 -12.59 -26.62
C ARG A 145 -13.61 -13.67 -27.55
N ALA A 146 -12.73 -14.40 -28.24
CA ALA A 146 -13.13 -15.50 -29.10
C ALA A 146 -13.62 -16.72 -28.32
N ARG A 147 -13.30 -16.84 -27.03
CA ARG A 147 -13.64 -17.98 -26.19
C ARG A 147 -14.06 -17.49 -24.76
N PRO A 148 -15.26 -16.86 -24.63
CA PRO A 148 -15.74 -16.35 -23.34
C PRO A 148 -15.78 -17.46 -22.28
N GLY A 149 -15.30 -17.17 -21.07
CA GLY A 149 -15.26 -18.12 -19.95
C GLY A 149 -14.27 -19.28 -20.06
N HIS A 150 -13.51 -19.37 -21.17
CA HIS A 150 -12.53 -20.44 -21.37
C HIS A 150 -11.25 -20.23 -20.52
N PHE A 151 -10.77 -19.00 -20.46
CA PHE A 151 -9.53 -18.71 -19.73
C PHE A 151 -9.78 -18.64 -18.23
N THR A 152 -8.92 -19.34 -17.47
CA THR A 152 -8.91 -19.33 -16.02
C THR A 152 -7.75 -18.53 -15.51
N PHE A 153 -7.93 -17.83 -14.40
CA PHE A 153 -6.83 -17.16 -13.71
C PHE A 153 -6.77 -17.53 -12.23
N GLY A 154 -5.57 -17.74 -11.74
CA GLY A 154 -5.30 -18.01 -10.33
C GLY A 154 -5.02 -16.74 -9.54
N SER A 155 -5.44 -16.69 -8.29
CA SER A 155 -5.11 -15.63 -7.34
C SER A 155 -4.67 -16.18 -5.98
N SER A 156 -4.12 -15.33 -5.14
CA SER A 156 -3.75 -15.69 -3.76
C SER A 156 -4.95 -15.75 -2.80
N GLY A 157 -6.17 -15.57 -3.31
CA GLY A 157 -7.42 -15.63 -2.57
C GLY A 157 -8.43 -14.59 -3.04
N ILE A 158 -9.68 -14.75 -2.63
CA ILE A 158 -10.75 -13.81 -2.93
C ILE A 158 -10.44 -12.45 -2.30
N GLY A 159 -10.60 -11.35 -3.04
CA GLY A 159 -10.30 -9.99 -2.57
C GLY A 159 -8.82 -9.64 -2.48
N ALA A 160 -7.91 -10.60 -2.70
CA ALA A 160 -6.48 -10.30 -2.76
C ALA A 160 -6.16 -9.36 -3.95
N ALA A 161 -5.06 -8.60 -3.85
CA ALA A 161 -4.67 -7.67 -4.92
C ALA A 161 -4.46 -8.37 -6.27
N SER A 162 -3.97 -9.61 -6.28
CA SER A 162 -3.88 -10.45 -7.50
C SER A 162 -5.23 -10.78 -8.12
N HIS A 163 -6.27 -11.02 -7.31
CA HIS A 163 -7.64 -11.21 -7.76
C HIS A 163 -8.20 -9.92 -8.36
N LEU A 164 -8.12 -8.81 -7.61
CA LEU A 164 -8.65 -7.52 -8.03
C LEU A 164 -7.96 -7.00 -9.30
N ALA A 165 -6.65 -7.23 -9.46
CA ALA A 165 -5.91 -6.87 -10.67
C ALA A 165 -6.43 -7.62 -11.91
N ALA A 166 -6.70 -8.94 -11.79
CA ALA A 166 -7.25 -9.74 -12.88
C ALA A 166 -8.68 -9.33 -13.20
N GLU A 167 -9.51 -9.04 -12.21
CA GLU A 167 -10.89 -8.58 -12.40
C GLU A 167 -10.96 -7.19 -13.04
N LEU A 168 -10.07 -6.27 -12.66
CA LEU A 168 -9.93 -4.97 -13.34
C LEU A 168 -9.54 -5.17 -14.80
N PHE A 169 -8.59 -6.08 -15.09
CA PHE A 169 -8.17 -6.41 -16.44
C PHE A 169 -9.35 -6.95 -17.27
N ALA A 170 -10.08 -7.93 -16.74
CA ALA A 170 -11.24 -8.52 -17.40
C ALA A 170 -12.35 -7.49 -17.67
N SER A 171 -12.64 -6.64 -16.68
CA SER A 171 -13.64 -5.58 -16.77
C SER A 171 -13.29 -4.56 -17.86
N MET A 172 -12.06 -4.02 -17.84
CA MET A 172 -11.62 -3.01 -18.81
C MET A 172 -11.49 -3.59 -20.22
N ALA A 173 -11.07 -4.85 -20.36
CA ALA A 173 -10.96 -5.54 -21.64
C ALA A 173 -12.30 -6.00 -22.21
N GLY A 174 -13.39 -6.01 -21.43
CA GLY A 174 -14.69 -6.57 -21.80
C GLY A 174 -14.59 -8.06 -22.14
N ILE A 175 -13.91 -8.84 -21.27
CA ILE A 175 -13.72 -10.29 -21.41
C ILE A 175 -14.20 -11.04 -20.18
N GLU A 176 -14.54 -12.31 -20.36
CA GLU A 176 -14.91 -13.21 -19.28
C GLU A 176 -13.78 -14.21 -19.03
N MET A 177 -13.32 -14.27 -17.77
CA MET A 177 -12.35 -15.24 -17.29
C MET A 177 -12.88 -15.89 -16.00
N LEU A 178 -12.52 -17.14 -15.77
CA LEU A 178 -12.92 -17.87 -14.57
C LEU A 178 -11.87 -17.73 -13.48
N HIS A 179 -12.28 -17.25 -12.31
CA HIS A 179 -11.42 -17.12 -11.15
C HIS A 179 -11.24 -18.44 -10.42
N VAL A 180 -9.98 -18.80 -10.11
CA VAL A 180 -9.62 -19.95 -9.28
C VAL A 180 -8.86 -19.41 -8.04
N PRO A 181 -9.50 -19.36 -6.85
CA PRO A 181 -8.85 -18.87 -5.65
C PRO A 181 -7.94 -19.94 -5.02
N TYR A 182 -6.75 -19.52 -4.60
CA TYR A 182 -5.78 -20.35 -3.89
C TYR A 182 -5.47 -19.78 -2.50
N ARG A 183 -4.87 -20.59 -1.62
CA ARG A 183 -4.34 -20.14 -0.34
C ARG A 183 -2.90 -19.61 -0.50
N GLY A 184 -2.75 -18.53 -1.30
CA GLY A 184 -1.46 -17.92 -1.60
C GLY A 184 -1.00 -18.14 -3.03
N THR A 185 0.10 -17.45 -3.43
CA THR A 185 0.62 -17.46 -4.81
C THR A 185 1.35 -18.75 -5.18
N GLY A 186 1.96 -19.45 -4.22
CA GLY A 186 2.74 -20.66 -4.48
C GLY A 186 1.91 -21.81 -5.10
N PRO A 187 0.79 -22.22 -4.48
CA PRO A 187 -0.11 -23.23 -5.07
C PRO A 187 -0.65 -22.81 -6.44
N ALA A 188 -1.00 -21.52 -6.63
CA ALA A 188 -1.45 -21.00 -7.92
C ALA A 188 -0.36 -21.13 -9.00
N LEU A 189 0.92 -20.84 -8.66
CA LEU A 189 2.04 -21.03 -9.58
C LEU A 189 2.22 -22.47 -10.00
N GLY A 190 2.09 -23.42 -9.07
CA GLY A 190 2.15 -24.85 -9.39
C GLY A 190 1.13 -25.26 -10.46
N ASP A 191 -0.09 -24.77 -10.34
CA ASP A 191 -1.16 -25.04 -11.31
C ASP A 191 -0.99 -24.26 -12.63
N LEU A 192 -0.37 -23.07 -12.60
CA LEU A 192 0.01 -22.33 -13.81
C LEU A 192 1.07 -23.10 -14.60
N ILE A 193 2.13 -23.57 -13.94
CA ILE A 193 3.20 -24.38 -14.57
C ILE A 193 2.63 -25.67 -15.17
N ALA A 194 1.69 -26.31 -14.49
CA ALA A 194 1.02 -27.53 -14.96
C ALA A 194 -0.04 -27.30 -16.05
N GLY A 195 -0.33 -26.03 -16.42
CA GLY A 195 -1.36 -25.68 -17.39
C GLY A 195 -2.80 -25.91 -16.93
N ARG A 196 -3.03 -26.10 -15.62
CA ARG A 196 -4.39 -26.25 -15.05
C ARG A 196 -5.11 -24.90 -14.97
N ILE A 197 -4.36 -23.81 -14.84
CA ILE A 197 -4.85 -22.44 -15.03
C ILE A 197 -4.02 -21.78 -16.13
N HIS A 198 -4.60 -20.78 -16.78
CA HIS A 198 -4.00 -20.12 -17.96
C HIS A 198 -3.15 -18.90 -17.58
N LEU A 199 -3.57 -18.18 -16.55
CA LEU A 199 -3.03 -16.87 -16.17
C LEU A 199 -2.92 -16.73 -14.64
N MET A 200 -2.02 -15.87 -14.19
CA MET A 200 -2.06 -15.28 -12.86
C MET A 200 -1.47 -13.87 -12.88
N PHE A 201 -1.99 -13.02 -12.00
CA PHE A 201 -1.40 -11.72 -11.70
C PHE A 201 -0.56 -11.88 -10.44
N ALA A 202 0.75 -11.86 -10.57
CA ALA A 202 1.65 -12.28 -9.50
C ALA A 202 2.78 -11.28 -9.25
N PRO A 203 3.30 -11.22 -8.01
CA PRO A 203 4.57 -10.56 -7.77
C PRO A 203 5.66 -11.18 -8.67
N PRO A 204 6.52 -10.38 -9.31
CA PRO A 204 7.55 -10.87 -10.23
C PRO A 204 8.44 -11.95 -9.65
N GLN A 205 8.86 -11.81 -8.38
CA GLN A 205 9.71 -12.76 -7.68
C GLN A 205 9.07 -14.14 -7.51
N THR A 206 7.73 -14.20 -7.45
CA THR A 206 7.00 -15.47 -7.35
C THR A 206 7.20 -16.34 -8.58
N VAL A 207 7.20 -15.73 -9.77
CA VAL A 207 7.25 -16.43 -11.06
C VAL A 207 8.65 -16.48 -11.67
N ALA A 208 9.64 -15.78 -11.11
CA ALA A 208 10.96 -15.56 -11.71
C ALA A 208 11.66 -16.87 -12.13
N ALA A 209 11.68 -17.87 -11.25
CA ALA A 209 12.33 -19.15 -11.55
C ALA A 209 11.61 -19.91 -12.69
N ALA A 210 10.28 -19.91 -12.68
CA ALA A 210 9.48 -20.56 -13.73
C ALA A 210 9.61 -19.84 -15.08
N VAL A 211 9.75 -18.53 -15.09
CA VAL A 211 10.03 -17.73 -16.29
C VAL A 211 11.41 -18.01 -16.83
N ALA A 212 12.44 -18.03 -15.97
CA ALA A 212 13.81 -18.40 -16.37
C ALA A 212 13.90 -19.82 -16.93
N GLY A 213 13.07 -20.73 -16.40
CA GLY A 213 12.94 -22.11 -16.91
C GLY A 213 12.05 -22.28 -18.15
N GLY A 214 11.47 -21.21 -18.68
CA GLY A 214 10.57 -21.26 -19.84
C GLY A 214 9.20 -21.93 -19.58
N GLN A 215 8.87 -22.21 -18.33
CA GLN A 215 7.61 -22.84 -17.91
C GLN A 215 6.45 -21.84 -17.85
N VAL A 216 6.76 -20.57 -17.70
CA VAL A 216 5.82 -19.44 -17.62
C VAL A 216 6.35 -18.29 -18.45
N VAL A 217 5.45 -17.50 -19.04
CA VAL A 217 5.78 -16.28 -19.79
C VAL A 217 5.23 -15.08 -19.05
N ASN A 218 6.07 -14.06 -18.80
CA ASN A 218 5.60 -12.74 -18.38
C ASN A 218 5.15 -11.96 -19.62
N LEU A 219 3.87 -11.68 -19.71
CA LEU A 219 3.27 -10.99 -20.86
C LEU A 219 3.42 -9.47 -20.76
N ALA A 220 3.19 -8.92 -19.57
CA ALA A 220 3.26 -7.49 -19.30
C ALA A 220 3.38 -7.22 -17.78
N VAL A 221 3.82 -6.01 -17.41
CA VAL A 221 3.76 -5.51 -16.04
C VAL A 221 2.49 -4.68 -15.83
N THR A 222 1.93 -4.74 -14.64
CA THR A 222 0.62 -4.13 -14.31
C THR A 222 0.70 -2.67 -13.89
N SER A 223 1.90 -2.11 -13.71
CA SER A 223 2.11 -0.69 -13.40
C SER A 223 1.77 0.21 -14.57
N GLU A 224 1.53 1.49 -14.28
CA GLU A 224 1.28 2.52 -15.30
C GLU A 224 2.50 2.73 -16.20
N HIS A 225 3.70 2.67 -15.62
CA HIS A 225 4.98 2.79 -16.32
C HIS A 225 5.80 1.52 -16.20
N ALA A 226 6.69 1.29 -17.18
CA ALA A 226 7.66 0.20 -17.09
C ALA A 226 8.54 0.35 -15.85
N THR A 227 8.90 -0.78 -15.24
CA THR A 227 9.72 -0.80 -14.04
C THR A 227 11.17 -1.21 -14.35
N PRO A 228 12.18 -0.54 -13.79
CA PRO A 228 13.58 -0.96 -13.92
C PRO A 228 13.86 -2.34 -13.28
N LEU A 229 12.98 -2.84 -12.41
CA LEU A 229 13.08 -4.19 -11.84
C LEU A 229 12.82 -5.30 -12.87
N LEU A 230 12.16 -4.98 -13.99
CA LEU A 230 11.83 -5.91 -15.08
C LEU A 230 12.21 -5.27 -16.44
N PRO A 231 13.51 -5.13 -16.73
CA PRO A 231 13.96 -4.45 -17.95
C PRO A 231 13.44 -5.15 -19.20
N GLY A 232 12.88 -4.36 -20.12
CA GLY A 232 12.33 -4.85 -21.38
C GLY A 232 10.88 -5.35 -21.32
N LEU A 233 10.29 -5.53 -20.14
CA LEU A 233 8.87 -5.89 -20.01
C LEU A 233 7.99 -4.63 -20.09
N ARG A 234 7.14 -4.58 -21.11
CA ARG A 234 6.21 -3.46 -21.34
C ARG A 234 4.99 -3.56 -20.41
N THR A 235 4.27 -2.44 -20.25
CA THR A 235 3.06 -2.41 -19.42
C THR A 235 1.84 -3.02 -20.13
N VAL A 236 0.84 -3.40 -19.34
CA VAL A 236 -0.47 -3.82 -19.87
C VAL A 236 -1.10 -2.69 -20.69
N ALA A 237 -0.95 -1.44 -20.22
CA ALA A 237 -1.47 -0.27 -20.90
C ALA A 237 -0.84 -0.07 -22.29
N GLU A 238 0.48 -0.21 -22.40
CA GLU A 238 1.22 -0.05 -23.66
C GLU A 238 0.98 -1.18 -24.66
N THR A 239 0.58 -2.36 -24.20
CA THR A 239 0.54 -3.57 -25.05
C THR A 239 -0.88 -4.06 -25.38
N GLY A 240 -1.92 -3.29 -25.01
CA GLY A 240 -3.26 -3.65 -25.49
C GLY A 240 -4.44 -3.13 -24.66
N LEU A 241 -4.21 -2.54 -23.46
CA LEU A 241 -5.30 -2.07 -22.60
C LEU A 241 -5.00 -0.67 -22.03
N PRO A 242 -5.09 0.40 -22.85
CA PRO A 242 -4.78 1.75 -22.41
C PRO A 242 -5.52 2.16 -21.14
N GLY A 243 -4.81 2.84 -20.21
CA GLY A 243 -5.36 3.27 -18.94
C GLY A 243 -5.43 2.19 -17.85
N TYR A 244 -5.03 0.95 -18.16
CA TYR A 244 -4.92 -0.08 -17.13
C TYR A 244 -3.73 0.20 -16.19
N SER A 245 -4.01 0.20 -14.89
CA SER A 245 -2.97 0.22 -13.84
C SER A 245 -3.50 -0.51 -12.61
N ALA A 246 -2.81 -1.57 -12.22
CA ALA A 246 -3.09 -2.38 -11.04
C ALA A 246 -1.80 -2.67 -10.28
N VAL A 247 -1.44 -1.76 -9.40
CA VAL A 247 -0.34 -1.94 -8.46
C VAL A 247 -0.90 -2.17 -7.05
N GLY A 248 -0.24 -3.03 -6.30
CA GLY A 248 -0.43 -3.04 -4.87
C GLY A 248 0.34 -1.88 -4.25
N TRP A 249 0.04 -1.54 -3.01
CA TRP A 249 0.87 -0.60 -2.26
C TRP A 249 1.00 -1.03 -0.80
N PHE A 250 2.08 -0.57 -0.22
CA PHE A 250 2.32 -0.54 1.21
C PHE A 250 2.47 0.91 1.64
N ALA A 251 1.82 1.29 2.73
CA ALA A 251 1.79 2.69 3.12
C ALA A 251 1.75 2.87 4.64
N LEU A 252 2.17 4.05 5.06
CA LEU A 252 2.24 4.49 6.45
C LEU A 252 1.07 5.42 6.75
N PHE A 253 0.40 5.16 7.87
CA PHE A 253 -0.74 5.92 8.38
C PHE A 253 -0.55 6.25 9.85
N ALA A 254 -1.30 7.24 10.34
CA ALA A 254 -1.45 7.59 11.75
C ALA A 254 -2.93 7.56 12.17
N PRO A 255 -3.24 7.63 13.47
CA PRO A 255 -4.58 7.93 13.96
C PRO A 255 -5.11 9.22 13.34
N ARG A 256 -6.43 9.36 13.28
CA ARG A 256 -7.05 10.61 12.84
C ARG A 256 -6.65 11.77 13.75
N ASN A 257 -6.54 12.97 13.18
CA ASN A 257 -6.29 14.24 13.89
C ASN A 257 -4.90 14.38 14.53
N VAL A 258 -3.90 13.63 14.10
CA VAL A 258 -2.50 13.93 14.45
C VAL A 258 -2.12 15.29 13.86
N PRO A 259 -1.46 16.19 14.63
CA PRO A 259 -1.04 17.49 14.14
C PRO A 259 -0.22 17.41 12.84
N SER A 260 -0.51 18.28 11.89
CA SER A 260 0.13 18.27 10.56
C SER A 260 1.65 18.37 10.63
N ALA A 261 2.20 19.14 11.55
CA ALA A 261 3.65 19.25 11.75
C ALA A 261 4.30 17.90 12.13
N ILE A 262 3.60 17.05 12.89
CA ILE A 262 4.08 15.70 13.24
C ILE A 262 3.98 14.79 12.00
N ILE A 263 2.89 14.86 11.24
CA ILE A 263 2.70 14.09 10.01
C ILE A 263 3.80 14.43 8.99
N GLU A 264 4.07 15.71 8.75
CA GLU A 264 5.13 16.16 7.84
C GLU A 264 6.52 15.72 8.29
N ARG A 265 6.79 15.74 9.60
CA ARG A 265 8.04 15.23 10.15
C ARG A 265 8.21 13.74 9.89
N ILE A 266 7.20 12.92 10.18
CA ILE A 266 7.24 11.47 9.96
C ILE A 266 7.38 11.17 8.47
N ALA A 267 6.64 11.87 7.60
CA ALA A 267 6.71 11.70 6.15
C ALA A 267 8.12 12.01 5.62
N THR A 268 8.72 13.10 6.10
CA THR A 268 10.10 13.50 5.73
C THR A 268 11.12 12.44 6.14
N ASP A 269 11.02 11.93 7.37
CA ASP A 269 11.95 10.93 7.88
C ASP A 269 11.73 9.57 7.18
N ALA A 270 10.48 9.20 6.85
CA ALA A 270 10.17 8.04 6.02
C ALA A 270 10.77 8.17 4.61
N ALA A 271 10.62 9.33 3.97
CA ALA A 271 11.18 9.56 2.64
C ALA A 271 12.71 9.46 2.63
N ARG A 272 13.39 9.94 3.68
CA ARG A 272 14.84 9.75 3.84
C ARG A 272 15.21 8.28 3.95
N ALA A 273 14.52 7.53 4.83
CA ALA A 273 14.74 6.10 5.02
C ALA A 273 14.55 5.30 3.72
N LEU A 274 13.49 5.60 2.98
CA LEU A 274 13.13 4.91 1.74
C LEU A 274 14.12 5.21 0.58
N ASN A 275 14.80 6.35 0.61
CA ASN A 275 15.78 6.73 -0.40
C ASN A 275 17.20 6.21 -0.14
N LEU A 276 17.45 5.56 0.98
CA LEU A 276 18.76 4.97 1.27
C LEU A 276 19.06 3.80 0.32
N PRO A 277 20.30 3.65 -0.16
CA PRO A 277 20.67 2.57 -1.09
C PRO A 277 20.35 1.17 -0.56
N GLU A 278 20.62 0.92 0.73
CA GLU A 278 20.32 -0.35 1.39
C GLU A 278 18.82 -0.64 1.48
N THR A 279 18.00 0.39 1.72
CA THR A 279 16.54 0.26 1.73
C THR A 279 16.02 -0.05 0.33
N ARG A 280 16.50 0.67 -0.68
CA ARG A 280 16.15 0.40 -2.09
C ARG A 280 16.50 -1.02 -2.51
N ALA A 281 17.69 -1.51 -2.14
CA ALA A 281 18.11 -2.88 -2.42
C ALA A 281 17.19 -3.92 -1.75
N ARG A 282 16.80 -3.69 -0.49
CA ARG A 282 15.86 -4.58 0.23
C ARG A 282 14.46 -4.56 -0.38
N LEU A 283 13.98 -3.41 -0.82
CA LEU A 283 12.69 -3.28 -1.52
C LEU A 283 12.71 -3.97 -2.88
N ALA A 284 13.77 -3.78 -3.65
CA ALA A 284 13.95 -4.44 -4.95
C ALA A 284 13.92 -5.98 -4.82
N ALA A 285 14.53 -6.54 -3.76
CA ALA A 285 14.46 -7.98 -3.46
C ALA A 285 13.01 -8.45 -3.15
N LEU A 286 12.13 -7.55 -2.73
CA LEU A 286 10.70 -7.80 -2.55
C LEU A 286 9.87 -7.51 -3.81
N GLY A 287 10.51 -7.17 -4.92
CA GLY A 287 9.85 -6.78 -6.17
C GLY A 287 9.11 -5.43 -6.07
N ALA A 288 9.55 -4.57 -5.18
CA ALA A 288 8.92 -3.27 -4.93
C ALA A 288 9.94 -2.14 -5.10
N GLU A 289 9.44 -0.99 -5.54
CA GLU A 289 10.21 0.26 -5.58
C GLU A 289 9.72 1.20 -4.49
N PRO A 290 10.61 1.96 -3.85
CA PRO A 290 10.20 3.01 -2.92
C PRO A 290 9.53 4.14 -3.70
N GLU A 291 8.40 4.61 -3.20
CA GLU A 291 7.61 5.67 -3.84
C GLU A 291 7.08 6.66 -2.79
N PRO A 292 7.96 7.32 -2.02
CA PRO A 292 7.51 8.25 -1.00
C PRO A 292 6.76 9.43 -1.61
N MET A 293 5.56 9.66 -1.11
CA MET A 293 4.70 10.79 -1.50
C MET A 293 4.56 11.77 -0.33
N ARG A 294 4.32 13.05 -0.64
CA ARG A 294 3.88 14.01 0.38
C ARG A 294 2.51 13.61 0.93
N PRO A 295 2.19 13.95 2.20
CA PRO A 295 0.94 13.52 2.83
C PRO A 295 -0.33 13.92 2.06
N ASP A 296 -0.37 15.12 1.50
CA ASP A 296 -1.49 15.63 0.69
C ASP A 296 -1.68 14.85 -0.62
N ALA A 297 -0.58 14.62 -1.34
CA ALA A 297 -0.57 13.83 -2.57
C ALA A 297 -0.95 12.37 -2.29
N PHE A 298 -0.41 11.78 -1.23
CA PHE A 298 -0.73 10.42 -0.84
C PHE A 298 -2.19 10.27 -0.39
N ALA A 299 -2.74 11.27 0.30
CA ALA A 299 -4.15 11.26 0.68
C ALA A 299 -5.08 11.25 -0.55
N ALA A 300 -4.77 12.04 -1.58
CA ALA A 300 -5.53 12.03 -2.84
C ALA A 300 -5.37 10.68 -3.58
N TYR A 301 -4.15 10.15 -3.64
CA TYR A 301 -3.85 8.86 -4.27
C TYR A 301 -4.65 7.71 -3.62
N VAL A 302 -4.60 7.58 -2.30
CA VAL A 302 -5.27 6.47 -1.60
C VAL A 302 -6.80 6.54 -1.71
N ASP A 303 -7.37 7.75 -1.69
CA ASP A 303 -8.82 7.92 -1.91
C ASP A 303 -9.23 7.47 -3.32
N ALA A 304 -8.48 7.89 -4.34
CA ALA A 304 -8.74 7.50 -5.73
C ALA A 304 -8.57 5.98 -5.95
N ASP A 305 -7.52 5.39 -5.35
CA ASP A 305 -7.25 3.96 -5.47
C ASP A 305 -8.33 3.11 -4.79
N ILE A 306 -8.75 3.47 -3.59
CA ILE A 306 -9.86 2.78 -2.90
C ILE A 306 -11.16 2.89 -3.69
N ALA A 307 -11.49 4.07 -4.22
CA ALA A 307 -12.68 4.26 -5.05
C ALA A 307 -12.62 3.39 -6.33
N LYS A 308 -11.45 3.25 -6.93
CA LYS A 308 -11.21 2.34 -8.08
C LYS A 308 -11.55 0.90 -7.69
N TRP A 309 -10.96 0.39 -6.62
CA TRP A 309 -11.17 -1.00 -6.19
C TRP A 309 -12.59 -1.28 -5.71
N GLN A 310 -13.22 -0.35 -4.99
CA GLN A 310 -14.64 -0.46 -4.63
C GLN A 310 -15.54 -0.57 -5.86
N ARG A 311 -15.22 0.15 -6.94
CA ARG A 311 -15.93 0.04 -8.22
C ARG A 311 -15.75 -1.37 -8.80
N VAL A 312 -14.52 -1.87 -8.88
CA VAL A 312 -14.24 -3.23 -9.39
C VAL A 312 -15.01 -4.29 -8.60
N VAL A 313 -14.96 -4.21 -7.26
CA VAL A 313 -15.69 -5.13 -6.36
C VAL A 313 -17.19 -5.12 -6.67
N ARG A 314 -17.78 -3.93 -6.80
CA ARG A 314 -19.21 -3.79 -7.08
C ARG A 314 -19.56 -4.27 -8.50
N ASP A 315 -18.84 -3.82 -9.52
CA ASP A 315 -19.16 -4.07 -10.93
C ASP A 315 -18.93 -5.54 -11.33
N ARG A 316 -18.05 -6.23 -10.59
CA ARG A 316 -17.77 -7.68 -10.75
C ARG A 316 -18.47 -8.57 -9.73
N ASN A 317 -19.36 -7.99 -8.88
CA ASN A 317 -20.09 -8.71 -7.82
C ASN A 317 -19.19 -9.57 -6.93
N ILE A 318 -18.01 -9.05 -6.57
CA ILE A 318 -17.05 -9.78 -5.73
C ILE A 318 -17.53 -9.72 -4.28
N THR A 319 -17.75 -10.89 -3.69
CA THR A 319 -18.03 -10.99 -2.25
C THR A 319 -16.71 -11.12 -1.51
N LEU A 320 -16.39 -10.13 -0.70
CA LEU A 320 -15.21 -10.13 0.17
C LEU A 320 -15.66 -10.74 1.52
N GLU A 321 -15.28 -11.98 1.80
CA GLU A 321 -15.53 -12.68 3.06
C GLU A 321 -14.43 -12.46 4.10
#